data_7ba18bdfbb8d7f18a23d212fb654ddfb
#
_entry.id   7ba18bdfbb8d7f18a23d212fb654ddfb
#
_cell.length_a   1.000
_cell.length_b   1.000
_cell.length_c   1.000
_cell.angle_alpha   90.00
_cell.angle_beta   90.00
_cell.angle_gamma   90.00
#
_symmetry.space_group_name_H-M   'P 1'
#
loop_
_entity.id
_entity.type
_entity.pdbx_description
1 polymer ?
#
loop_
_entity_poly.entity_id
_entity_poly.type
_entity_poly.pdbx_seq_one_letter_code
_entity_poly.pdbx_strand_id
1 'polypeptide(L)'
;MNKSLILIIDDEPSYLALLRGLLQDEGYKNVITEENPLNVERILSNFNVELIITDIYMPQMNGLELLEKVSNSHPQIPIIVITGVGDTEIALQAVRLGAYEFITKPPDTGRLFLTIERALEQHLLKLERDSLRPRLSRTRSFKENFDDIITESQIMYKIFELVEIFAPTNETVLIAGETGTGKDLIAKKIHDLSPRRNKPFIAVNLAAISPNLFESELFGCEKGAFTGAAADKKGYFEAANEGTLFLDEIGELPKELQGKLLRTIQYNEIYRIGNPKPIKLDIRILSATNKDLMQAVQENQFRADLYYRLNRGFIFLPPLNERGDDVALLAKHFLDRGNKTYKKNITGFSDSVIRSLKKYSFPGNVRELENIIINAVAKNKVNDPITEIDLPKSANGKDADYIDKFMLMSMDEVSAMHIKHVLEYTKGNIPQAALILGVSERTLRRRLKPETN
;
A
#
# COMPACT_ATOMS: atom_id res chain seq x y z
N MET A 1 -10.83 35.32 -0.59
CA MET A 1 -12.18 34.78 -0.78
C MET A 1 -12.04 33.60 -1.74
N ASN A 2 -12.27 32.40 -1.27
CA ASN A 2 -12.10 31.20 -2.06
C ASN A 2 -13.27 31.06 -3.05
N LYS A 3 -12.98 31.07 -4.36
CA LYS A 3 -13.98 30.99 -5.42
C LYS A 3 -14.28 29.56 -5.86
N SER A 4 -13.58 28.62 -5.30
CA SER A 4 -13.68 27.20 -5.68
C SER A 4 -15.08 26.64 -5.46
N LEU A 5 -15.56 25.86 -6.42
CA LEU A 5 -16.87 25.21 -6.36
C LEU A 5 -16.71 23.81 -5.77
N ILE A 6 -17.35 23.61 -4.61
CA ILE A 6 -17.35 22.35 -3.87
C ILE A 6 -18.72 21.69 -4.01
N LEU A 7 -18.75 20.41 -4.38
CA LEU A 7 -19.94 19.58 -4.40
C LEU A 7 -19.93 18.64 -3.18
N ILE A 8 -21.00 18.68 -2.39
CA ILE A 8 -21.21 17.78 -1.25
C ILE A 8 -22.35 16.82 -1.59
N ILE A 9 -22.14 15.53 -1.36
CA ILE A 9 -23.11 14.47 -1.66
C ILE A 9 -23.31 13.64 -0.39
N ASP A 10 -24.53 13.61 0.11
CA ASP A 10 -24.92 12.84 1.30
C ASP A 10 -26.44 12.68 1.26
N ASP A 11 -26.97 11.51 1.55
CA ASP A 11 -28.41 11.25 1.55
C ASP A 11 -29.15 11.84 2.76
N GLU A 12 -28.41 12.36 3.73
CA GLU A 12 -28.95 13.02 4.93
C GLU A 12 -28.99 14.55 4.78
N PRO A 13 -30.16 15.18 4.57
CA PRO A 13 -30.28 16.64 4.37
C PRO A 13 -29.75 17.47 5.53
N SER A 14 -29.87 16.96 6.75
CA SER A 14 -29.37 17.60 7.96
C SER A 14 -27.83 17.69 7.94
N TYR A 15 -27.15 16.65 7.46
CA TYR A 15 -25.72 16.62 7.35
C TYR A 15 -25.19 17.50 6.20
N LEU A 16 -25.90 17.52 5.08
CA LEU A 16 -25.62 18.47 3.98
C LEU A 16 -25.71 19.92 4.45
N ALA A 17 -26.75 20.26 5.22
CA ALA A 17 -26.89 21.59 5.78
C ALA A 17 -25.79 21.97 6.76
N LEU A 18 -25.36 21.01 7.60
CA LEU A 18 -24.26 21.18 8.54
C LEU A 18 -22.94 21.46 7.80
N LEU A 19 -22.55 20.59 6.87
CA LEU A 19 -21.31 20.74 6.12
C LEU A 19 -21.30 22.02 5.29
N ARG A 20 -22.40 22.33 4.64
CA ARG A 20 -22.54 23.59 3.89
C ARG A 20 -22.34 24.81 4.80
N GLY A 21 -22.95 24.81 6.00
CA GLY A 21 -22.78 25.89 6.98
C GLY A 21 -21.32 26.03 7.40
N LEU A 22 -20.66 24.93 7.80
CA LEU A 22 -19.26 24.94 8.18
C LEU A 22 -18.35 25.49 7.07
N LEU A 23 -18.57 25.07 5.82
CA LEU A 23 -17.79 25.56 4.69
C LEU A 23 -18.03 27.04 4.40
N GLN A 24 -19.28 27.52 4.53
CA GLN A 24 -19.62 28.92 4.33
C GLN A 24 -19.01 29.83 5.42
N ASP A 25 -18.98 29.38 6.66
CA ASP A 25 -18.34 30.09 7.77
C ASP A 25 -16.83 30.22 7.57
N GLU A 26 -16.18 29.23 6.97
CA GLU A 26 -14.73 29.25 6.60
C GLU A 26 -14.45 30.04 5.31
N GLY A 27 -15.49 30.55 4.64
CA GLY A 27 -15.37 31.43 3.48
C GLY A 27 -15.54 30.79 2.11
N TYR A 28 -15.88 29.47 2.04
CA TYR A 28 -16.25 28.79 0.79
C TYR A 28 -17.71 29.13 0.42
N LYS A 29 -17.89 30.09 -0.48
CA LYS A 29 -19.23 30.58 -0.85
C LYS A 29 -19.94 29.72 -1.90
N ASN A 30 -19.20 29.05 -2.74
CA ASN A 30 -19.71 28.24 -3.85
C ASN A 30 -19.79 26.76 -3.44
N VAL A 31 -20.90 26.40 -2.80
CA VAL A 31 -21.13 25.02 -2.34
C VAL A 31 -22.46 24.53 -2.92
N ILE A 32 -22.40 23.46 -3.70
CA ILE A 32 -23.56 22.69 -4.18
C ILE A 32 -23.75 21.50 -3.27
N THR A 33 -24.98 21.22 -2.89
CA THR A 33 -25.37 20.03 -2.13
C THR A 33 -26.31 19.17 -2.96
N GLU A 34 -26.13 17.86 -2.94
CA GLU A 34 -26.93 16.89 -3.69
C GLU A 34 -27.21 15.68 -2.80
N GLU A 35 -28.48 15.27 -2.75
CA GLU A 35 -28.93 14.11 -1.95
C GLU A 35 -28.85 12.80 -2.74
N ASN A 36 -28.97 12.89 -4.07
CA ASN A 36 -29.00 11.70 -4.93
C ASN A 36 -27.70 11.55 -5.73
N PRO A 37 -26.87 10.53 -5.44
CA PRO A 37 -25.59 10.32 -6.14
C PRO A 37 -25.75 10.12 -7.65
N LEU A 38 -26.90 9.70 -8.15
CA LEU A 38 -27.14 9.55 -9.60
C LEU A 38 -27.14 10.89 -10.38
N ASN A 39 -27.35 12.02 -9.71
CA ASN A 39 -27.35 13.34 -10.32
C ASN A 39 -25.94 13.91 -10.55
N VAL A 40 -24.91 13.30 -9.99
CA VAL A 40 -23.54 13.85 -9.98
C VAL A 40 -23.01 14.08 -11.38
N GLU A 41 -23.14 13.13 -12.29
CA GLU A 41 -22.70 13.29 -13.70
C GLU A 41 -23.34 14.50 -14.39
N ARG A 42 -24.62 14.74 -14.13
CA ARG A 42 -25.33 15.91 -14.65
C ARG A 42 -24.78 17.21 -14.07
N ILE A 43 -24.43 17.21 -12.77
CA ILE A 43 -23.83 18.36 -12.11
C ILE A 43 -22.45 18.64 -12.67
N LEU A 44 -21.61 17.61 -12.80
CA LEU A 44 -20.24 17.72 -13.35
C LEU A 44 -20.24 18.20 -14.81
N SER A 45 -21.29 17.85 -15.59
CA SER A 45 -21.43 18.31 -16.98
C SER A 45 -21.83 19.79 -17.08
N ASN A 46 -22.51 20.35 -16.07
CA ASN A 46 -23.04 21.71 -16.10
C ASN A 46 -22.22 22.71 -15.28
N PHE A 47 -21.42 22.24 -14.34
CA PHE A 47 -20.67 23.09 -13.43
C PHE A 47 -19.21 22.65 -13.36
N ASN A 48 -18.30 23.61 -13.25
CA ASN A 48 -16.87 23.34 -13.06
C ASN A 48 -16.60 23.04 -11.57
N VAL A 49 -16.88 21.82 -11.14
CA VAL A 49 -16.65 21.37 -9.77
C VAL A 49 -15.16 21.13 -9.58
N GLU A 50 -14.59 21.69 -8.51
CA GLU A 50 -13.14 21.61 -8.20
C GLU A 50 -12.83 20.63 -7.06
N LEU A 51 -13.84 20.27 -6.25
CA LEU A 51 -13.72 19.30 -5.17
C LEU A 51 -15.07 18.62 -4.94
N ILE A 52 -15.03 17.32 -4.69
CA ILE A 52 -16.20 16.54 -4.25
C ILE A 52 -15.96 16.05 -2.82
N ILE A 53 -17.00 16.18 -1.99
CA ILE A 53 -17.08 15.58 -0.66
C ILE A 53 -18.28 14.63 -0.68
N THR A 54 -18.08 13.33 -0.43
CA THR A 54 -19.16 12.33 -0.53
C THR A 54 -19.22 11.45 0.70
N ASP A 55 -20.43 11.10 1.12
CA ASP A 55 -20.63 9.98 2.04
C ASP A 55 -20.40 8.65 1.34
N ILE A 56 -20.13 7.60 2.12
CA ILE A 56 -20.02 6.22 1.63
C ILE A 56 -21.39 5.57 1.54
N TYR A 57 -22.19 5.68 2.58
CA TYR A 57 -23.45 4.98 2.70
C TYR A 57 -24.61 5.83 2.16
N MET A 58 -24.88 5.68 0.89
CA MET A 58 -26.01 6.34 0.23
C MET A 58 -26.90 5.33 -0.49
N PRO A 59 -28.22 5.53 -0.52
CA PRO A 59 -29.12 4.68 -1.30
C PRO A 59 -28.87 4.82 -2.80
N GLN A 60 -29.17 3.78 -3.56
CA GLN A 60 -29.07 3.68 -5.03
C GLN A 60 -27.64 3.56 -5.59
N MET A 61 -26.65 4.26 -5.05
CA MET A 61 -25.24 4.18 -5.42
C MET A 61 -24.42 4.52 -4.20
N ASN A 62 -23.53 3.62 -3.79
CA ASN A 62 -22.64 3.91 -2.67
C ASN A 62 -21.50 4.85 -3.06
N GLY A 63 -20.89 5.49 -2.06
CA GLY A 63 -19.83 6.48 -2.30
C GLY A 63 -18.57 5.89 -2.96
N LEU A 64 -18.30 4.59 -2.83
CA LEU A 64 -17.17 3.94 -3.49
C LEU A 64 -17.46 3.73 -4.99
N GLU A 65 -18.68 3.35 -5.34
CA GLU A 65 -19.12 3.23 -6.76
C GLU A 65 -19.10 4.60 -7.44
N LEU A 66 -19.55 5.65 -6.71
CA LEU A 66 -19.47 7.02 -7.18
C LEU A 66 -18.02 7.47 -7.39
N LEU A 67 -17.14 7.17 -6.42
CA LEU A 67 -15.72 7.47 -6.48
C LEU A 67 -15.06 6.83 -7.71
N GLU A 68 -15.29 5.53 -7.93
CA GLU A 68 -14.74 4.80 -9.08
C GLU A 68 -15.22 5.41 -10.40
N LYS A 69 -16.51 5.70 -10.50
CA LYS A 69 -17.11 6.29 -11.69
C LYS A 69 -16.55 7.67 -11.99
N VAL A 70 -16.49 8.55 -10.99
CA VAL A 70 -15.98 9.93 -11.15
C VAL A 70 -14.47 9.93 -11.37
N SER A 71 -13.71 9.07 -10.68
CA SER A 71 -12.26 8.96 -10.89
C SER A 71 -11.90 8.51 -12.30
N ASN A 72 -12.76 7.71 -12.95
CA ASN A 72 -12.57 7.28 -14.34
C ASN A 72 -12.95 8.37 -15.35
N SER A 73 -14.06 9.11 -15.12
CA SER A 73 -14.57 10.14 -16.05
C SER A 73 -13.90 11.51 -15.84
N HIS A 74 -13.60 11.88 -14.59
CA HIS A 74 -13.05 13.18 -14.18
C HIS A 74 -11.84 13.03 -13.23
N PRO A 75 -10.73 12.41 -13.65
CA PRO A 75 -9.58 12.07 -12.79
C PRO A 75 -8.86 13.27 -12.19
N GLN A 76 -9.19 14.47 -12.66
CA GLN A 76 -8.61 15.73 -12.14
C GLN A 76 -9.30 16.21 -10.87
N ILE A 77 -10.56 15.83 -10.61
CA ILE A 77 -11.34 16.34 -9.47
C ILE A 77 -10.98 15.52 -8.22
N PRO A 78 -10.42 16.12 -7.17
CA PRO A 78 -10.18 15.42 -5.91
C PRO A 78 -11.50 15.07 -5.23
N ILE A 79 -11.55 13.89 -4.63
CA ILE A 79 -12.73 13.39 -3.92
C ILE A 79 -12.33 13.07 -2.48
N ILE A 80 -12.96 13.75 -1.53
CA ILE A 80 -12.86 13.46 -0.10
C ILE A 80 -14.06 12.60 0.28
N VAL A 81 -13.78 11.47 0.90
CA VAL A 81 -14.82 10.55 1.36
C VAL A 81 -15.06 10.77 2.85
N ILE A 82 -16.33 10.89 3.25
CA ILE A 82 -16.72 10.97 4.67
C ILE A 82 -17.35 9.62 5.04
N THR A 83 -16.96 9.06 6.19
CA THR A 83 -17.40 7.72 6.61
C THR A 83 -17.68 7.65 8.10
N GLY A 84 -18.52 6.71 8.54
CA GLY A 84 -18.79 6.45 9.95
C GLY A 84 -17.58 5.94 10.73
N VAL A 85 -17.65 6.01 12.05
CA VAL A 85 -16.62 5.48 12.95
C VAL A 85 -16.62 3.94 12.86
N GLY A 86 -15.46 3.35 12.51
CA GLY A 86 -15.28 1.90 12.45
C GLY A 86 -15.08 1.32 11.05
N ASP A 87 -15.27 2.09 9.99
CA ASP A 87 -15.21 1.62 8.59
C ASP A 87 -13.80 1.67 7.98
N THR A 88 -12.80 1.21 8.72
CA THR A 88 -11.38 1.31 8.32
C THR A 88 -11.09 0.57 7.01
N GLU A 89 -11.74 -0.58 6.81
CA GLU A 89 -11.57 -1.38 5.60
C GLU A 89 -12.11 -0.65 4.36
N ILE A 90 -13.24 0.01 4.51
CA ILE A 90 -13.89 0.79 3.46
C ILE A 90 -13.11 2.08 3.17
N ALA A 91 -12.56 2.72 4.20
CA ALA A 91 -11.67 3.87 4.05
C ALA A 91 -10.41 3.53 3.23
N LEU A 92 -9.79 2.37 3.49
CA LEU A 92 -8.67 1.86 2.69
C LEU A 92 -9.08 1.56 1.24
N GLN A 93 -10.28 1.01 1.04
CA GLN A 93 -10.81 0.76 -0.29
C GLN A 93 -11.05 2.08 -1.04
N ALA A 94 -11.58 3.11 -0.38
CA ALA A 94 -11.74 4.43 -0.97
C ALA A 94 -10.41 5.02 -1.49
N VAL A 95 -9.34 4.92 -0.69
CA VAL A 95 -8.00 5.38 -1.10
C VAL A 95 -7.48 4.58 -2.30
N ARG A 96 -7.69 3.25 -2.32
CA ARG A 96 -7.32 2.40 -3.48
C ARG A 96 -8.06 2.78 -4.76
N LEU A 97 -9.32 3.18 -4.64
CA LEU A 97 -10.14 3.64 -5.76
C LEU A 97 -9.86 5.09 -6.19
N GLY A 98 -8.94 5.77 -5.52
CA GLY A 98 -8.48 7.10 -5.91
C GLY A 98 -9.09 8.25 -5.13
N ALA A 99 -9.68 8.02 -3.97
CA ALA A 99 -10.04 9.09 -3.06
C ALA A 99 -8.80 9.92 -2.68
N TYR A 100 -8.98 11.23 -2.61
CA TYR A 100 -7.92 12.14 -2.15
C TYR A 100 -7.59 11.88 -0.68
N GLU A 101 -8.60 11.81 0.15
CA GLU A 101 -8.52 11.45 1.57
C GLU A 101 -9.88 10.96 2.08
N PHE A 102 -9.89 10.35 3.26
CA PHE A 102 -11.11 10.05 3.99
C PHE A 102 -11.15 10.77 5.34
N ILE A 103 -12.36 11.10 5.80
CA ILE A 103 -12.61 11.78 7.07
C ILE A 103 -13.74 11.05 7.79
N THR A 104 -13.59 10.81 9.09
CA THR A 104 -14.62 10.15 9.91
C THR A 104 -15.70 11.11 10.37
N LYS A 105 -16.97 10.68 10.40
CA LYS A 105 -18.10 11.40 11.01
C LYS A 105 -18.06 11.26 12.56
N PRO A 106 -18.28 12.33 13.34
CA PRO A 106 -18.31 13.74 12.94
C PRO A 106 -16.90 14.24 12.57
N PRO A 107 -16.77 15.08 11.54
CA PRO A 107 -15.45 15.54 11.13
C PRO A 107 -14.86 16.51 12.15
N ASP A 108 -13.58 16.33 12.45
CA ASP A 108 -12.79 17.40 13.06
C ASP A 108 -12.69 18.56 12.06
N THR A 109 -13.21 19.74 12.45
CA THR A 109 -13.31 20.89 11.56
C THR A 109 -11.95 21.38 11.07
N GLY A 110 -10.93 21.40 11.94
CA GLY A 110 -9.58 21.80 11.57
C GLY A 110 -8.98 20.85 10.53
N ARG A 111 -9.16 19.55 10.71
CA ARG A 111 -8.71 18.54 9.76
C ARG A 111 -9.48 18.64 8.42
N LEU A 112 -10.80 18.80 8.47
CA LEU A 112 -11.63 18.93 7.28
C LEU A 112 -11.15 20.10 6.41
N PHE A 113 -10.99 21.29 7.00
CA PHE A 113 -10.59 22.50 6.26
C PHE A 113 -9.17 22.37 5.71
N LEU A 114 -8.23 21.85 6.48
CA LEU A 114 -6.86 21.61 6.01
C LEU A 114 -6.84 20.63 4.82
N THR A 115 -7.65 19.59 4.87
CA THR A 115 -7.76 18.60 3.78
C THR A 115 -8.37 19.23 2.53
N ILE A 116 -9.42 20.03 2.68
CA ILE A 116 -10.06 20.77 1.57
C ILE A 116 -9.06 21.74 0.92
N GLU A 117 -8.37 22.55 1.71
CA GLU A 117 -7.37 23.51 1.21
C GLU A 117 -6.29 22.83 0.39
N ARG A 118 -5.72 21.75 0.91
CA ARG A 118 -4.70 20.96 0.20
C ARG A 118 -5.23 20.28 -1.06
N ALA A 119 -6.45 19.75 -1.03
CA ALA A 119 -7.08 19.13 -2.19
C ALA A 119 -7.28 20.14 -3.32
N LEU A 120 -7.77 21.34 -3.00
CA LEU A 120 -7.96 22.43 -3.95
C LEU A 120 -6.64 22.99 -4.48
N GLU A 121 -5.63 23.15 -3.64
CA GLU A 121 -4.28 23.57 -4.06
C GLU A 121 -3.68 22.57 -5.03
N GLN A 122 -3.75 21.27 -4.71
CA GLN A 122 -3.28 20.22 -5.61
C GLN A 122 -4.05 20.21 -6.94
N HIS A 123 -5.35 20.43 -6.92
CA HIS A 123 -6.17 20.53 -8.13
C HIS A 123 -5.74 21.70 -9.02
N LEU A 124 -5.52 22.88 -8.45
CA LEU A 124 -5.03 24.06 -9.16
C LEU A 124 -3.64 23.82 -9.78
N LEU A 125 -2.71 23.25 -9.01
CA LEU A 125 -1.37 22.91 -9.51
C LEU A 125 -1.43 21.89 -10.65
N LYS A 126 -2.36 20.93 -10.59
CA LYS A 126 -2.61 20.01 -11.71
C LYS A 126 -3.11 20.73 -12.96
N LEU A 127 -4.10 21.61 -12.82
CA LEU A 127 -4.66 22.38 -13.93
C LEU A 127 -3.62 23.30 -14.58
N GLU A 128 -2.82 24.02 -13.81
CA GLU A 128 -1.72 24.87 -14.31
C GLU A 128 -0.68 24.04 -15.06
N ARG A 129 -0.29 22.91 -14.50
CA ARG A 129 0.65 21.97 -15.14
C ARG A 129 0.08 21.40 -16.44
N ASP A 130 -1.21 21.06 -16.47
CA ASP A 130 -1.86 20.44 -17.64
C ASP A 130 -2.11 21.45 -18.75
N SER A 131 -2.28 22.73 -18.43
CA SER A 131 -2.35 23.81 -19.42
C SER A 131 -0.99 24.11 -20.08
N LEU A 132 0.11 23.80 -19.41
CA LEU A 132 1.47 24.19 -19.83
C LEU A 132 2.26 23.08 -20.56
N ARG A 133 1.74 21.84 -20.67
CA ARG A 133 2.50 20.72 -21.28
C ARG A 133 1.66 19.84 -22.20
N PRO A 134 2.03 19.66 -23.51
CA PRO A 134 1.46 18.62 -24.36
C PRO A 134 1.76 17.22 -23.81
N ARG A 135 0.80 16.30 -23.88
CA ARG A 135 0.90 14.90 -23.38
C ARG A 135 2.18 14.14 -23.80
N LEU A 136 2.79 14.51 -24.91
CA LEU A 136 4.03 13.90 -25.46
C LEU A 136 5.31 14.23 -24.66
N SER A 137 5.36 15.33 -23.90
CA SER A 137 6.54 15.68 -23.10
C SER A 137 6.60 14.97 -21.75
N ARG A 138 5.45 14.58 -21.19
CA ARG A 138 5.36 13.88 -19.88
C ARG A 138 6.01 12.49 -19.92
N THR A 139 5.70 11.69 -20.93
CA THR A 139 6.29 10.33 -21.04
C THR A 139 7.80 10.40 -21.22
N ARG A 140 8.32 11.48 -21.79
CA ARG A 140 9.76 11.69 -21.97
C ARG A 140 10.43 12.12 -20.66
N SER A 141 9.84 13.00 -19.88
CA SER A 141 10.34 13.43 -18.56
C SER A 141 10.35 12.28 -17.55
N PHE A 142 9.29 11.45 -17.52
CA PHE A 142 9.29 10.27 -16.64
C PHE A 142 10.35 9.25 -17.04
N LYS A 143 10.62 9.06 -18.34
CA LYS A 143 11.69 8.17 -18.80
C LYS A 143 13.08 8.66 -18.36
N GLU A 144 13.29 9.98 -18.22
CA GLU A 144 14.57 10.54 -17.76
C GLU A 144 14.73 10.44 -16.23
N ASN A 145 13.67 10.72 -15.47
CA ASN A 145 13.71 10.73 -14.00
C ASN A 145 13.55 9.35 -13.35
N PHE A 146 12.89 8.40 -14.04
CA PHE A 146 12.53 7.08 -13.52
C PHE A 146 13.01 5.94 -14.44
N ASP A 147 14.14 6.12 -15.12
CA ASP A 147 14.71 5.18 -16.09
C ASP A 147 15.08 3.82 -15.48
N ASP A 148 15.34 3.77 -14.19
CA ASP A 148 15.65 2.58 -13.41
C ASP A 148 14.38 1.84 -12.90
N ILE A 149 13.18 2.43 -13.04
CA ILE A 149 11.90 1.79 -12.71
C ILE A 149 11.19 1.36 -13.98
N ILE A 150 11.20 0.06 -14.22
CA ILE A 150 10.66 -0.53 -15.44
C ILE A 150 9.17 -0.74 -15.30
N THR A 151 8.38 -0.01 -16.06
CA THR A 151 6.92 -0.07 -16.07
C THR A 151 6.32 0.55 -17.32
N GLU A 152 5.16 0.06 -17.72
CA GLU A 152 4.23 0.70 -18.68
C GLU A 152 2.86 0.93 -18.04
N SER A 153 2.73 0.65 -16.75
CA SER A 153 1.47 0.79 -16.01
C SER A 153 1.08 2.26 -15.78
N GLN A 154 -0.15 2.62 -16.15
CA GLN A 154 -0.70 3.96 -15.91
C GLN A 154 -0.79 4.29 -14.42
N ILE A 155 -0.99 3.27 -13.57
CA ILE A 155 -1.01 3.45 -12.12
C ILE A 155 0.37 3.86 -11.61
N MET A 156 1.43 3.25 -12.14
CA MET A 156 2.80 3.63 -11.79
C MET A 156 3.17 5.04 -12.25
N TYR A 157 2.68 5.49 -13.40
CA TYR A 157 2.87 6.88 -13.83
C TYR A 157 2.19 7.88 -12.89
N LYS A 158 1.01 7.58 -12.36
CA LYS A 158 0.38 8.41 -11.30
C LYS A 158 1.24 8.46 -10.03
N ILE A 159 1.89 7.36 -9.67
CA ILE A 159 2.82 7.32 -8.54
C ILE A 159 4.05 8.19 -8.81
N PHE A 160 4.59 8.19 -10.04
CA PHE A 160 5.70 9.08 -10.40
C PHE A 160 5.31 10.55 -10.28
N GLU A 161 4.08 10.91 -10.63
CA GLU A 161 3.55 12.26 -10.39
C GLU A 161 3.58 12.63 -8.90
N LEU A 162 3.14 11.72 -8.02
CA LEU A 162 3.20 11.93 -6.57
C LEU A 162 4.64 12.07 -6.07
N VAL A 163 5.57 11.27 -6.61
CA VAL A 163 7.01 11.39 -6.29
C VAL A 163 7.53 12.76 -6.67
N GLU A 164 7.21 13.27 -7.88
CA GLU A 164 7.63 14.62 -8.32
C GLU A 164 7.00 15.74 -7.45
N ILE A 165 5.78 15.55 -6.97
CA ILE A 165 5.12 16.50 -6.05
C ILE A 165 5.82 16.52 -4.69
N PHE A 166 6.10 15.35 -4.12
CA PHE A 166 6.67 15.28 -2.78
C PHE A 166 8.18 15.48 -2.76
N ALA A 167 8.92 15.16 -3.83
CA ALA A 167 10.38 15.24 -3.85
C ALA A 167 10.93 16.64 -3.43
N PRO A 168 10.42 17.76 -3.94
CA PRO A 168 10.96 19.09 -3.57
C PRO A 168 10.60 19.53 -2.14
N THR A 169 9.70 18.85 -1.46
CA THR A 169 9.27 19.21 -0.10
C THR A 169 10.18 18.60 0.97
N ASN A 170 10.10 19.12 2.20
CA ASN A 170 10.72 18.49 3.38
C ASN A 170 9.71 17.63 4.20
N GLU A 171 8.49 17.44 3.67
CA GLU A 171 7.47 16.67 4.37
C GLU A 171 7.86 15.18 4.48
N THR A 172 7.38 14.55 5.55
CA THR A 172 7.45 13.10 5.71
C THR A 172 6.56 12.42 4.68
N VAL A 173 7.02 11.32 4.11
CA VAL A 173 6.23 10.53 3.16
C VAL A 173 6.16 9.08 3.64
N LEU A 174 4.94 8.56 3.73
CA LEU A 174 4.67 7.17 4.02
C LEU A 174 4.39 6.41 2.72
N ILE A 175 5.21 5.39 2.45
CA ILE A 175 5.09 4.53 1.27
C ILE A 175 4.52 3.19 1.70
N ALA A 176 3.27 2.91 1.36
CA ALA A 176 2.61 1.66 1.68
C ALA A 176 2.56 0.73 0.46
N GLY A 177 2.53 -0.57 0.69
CA GLY A 177 2.39 -1.58 -0.35
C GLY A 177 2.97 -2.91 0.09
N GLU A 178 2.58 -3.98 -0.59
CA GLU A 178 3.03 -5.33 -0.27
C GLU A 178 4.56 -5.48 -0.35
N THR A 179 5.08 -6.55 0.27
CA THR A 179 6.50 -6.87 0.18
C THR A 179 6.92 -7.14 -1.26
N GLY A 180 8.06 -6.56 -1.68
CA GLY A 180 8.60 -6.75 -3.03
C GLY A 180 7.97 -5.89 -4.13
N THR A 181 7.16 -4.89 -3.80
CA THR A 181 6.56 -3.95 -4.78
C THR A 181 7.51 -2.85 -5.27
N GLY A 182 8.66 -2.63 -4.59
CA GLY A 182 9.66 -1.62 -4.94
C GLY A 182 9.55 -0.32 -4.14
N LYS A 183 9.09 -0.39 -2.88
CA LYS A 183 8.98 0.77 -1.98
C LYS A 183 10.31 1.51 -1.78
N ASP A 184 11.40 0.77 -1.71
CA ASP A 184 12.77 1.27 -1.58
C ASP A 184 13.22 2.07 -2.81
N LEU A 185 12.87 1.64 -4.02
CA LEU A 185 13.14 2.38 -5.25
C LEU A 185 12.40 3.72 -5.27
N ILE A 186 11.13 3.73 -4.87
CA ILE A 186 10.34 4.98 -4.77
C ILE A 186 10.94 5.93 -3.72
N ALA A 187 11.31 5.41 -2.53
CA ALA A 187 11.96 6.23 -1.51
C ALA A 187 13.27 6.84 -2.02
N LYS A 188 14.07 6.06 -2.75
CA LYS A 188 15.31 6.54 -3.37
C LYS A 188 15.03 7.63 -4.41
N LYS A 189 13.99 7.46 -5.26
CA LYS A 189 13.60 8.48 -6.25
C LYS A 189 13.12 9.78 -5.61
N ILE A 190 12.36 9.71 -4.52
CA ILE A 190 11.99 10.91 -3.75
C ILE A 190 13.24 11.67 -3.28
N HIS A 191 14.26 10.95 -2.81
CA HIS A 191 15.52 11.58 -2.41
C HIS A 191 16.28 12.16 -3.62
N ASP A 192 16.45 11.40 -4.70
CA ASP A 192 17.24 11.78 -5.88
C ASP A 192 16.66 13.00 -6.61
N LEU A 193 15.35 13.17 -6.57
CA LEU A 193 14.64 14.32 -7.14
C LEU A 193 14.47 15.48 -6.14
N SER A 194 14.97 15.35 -4.91
CA SER A 194 14.86 16.36 -3.85
C SER A 194 16.02 17.36 -3.87
N PRO A 195 15.87 18.51 -3.16
CA PRO A 195 17.00 19.41 -2.90
C PRO A 195 18.17 18.75 -2.15
N ARG A 196 17.90 17.60 -1.48
CA ARG A 196 18.89 16.83 -0.71
C ARG A 196 19.57 15.72 -1.52
N ARG A 197 19.41 15.67 -2.85
CA ARG A 197 19.95 14.60 -3.73
C ARG A 197 21.45 14.32 -3.59
N ASN A 198 22.23 15.33 -3.24
CA ASN A 198 23.68 15.23 -3.04
C ASN A 198 24.08 15.04 -1.57
N LYS A 199 23.11 14.83 -0.67
CA LYS A 199 23.30 14.61 0.75
C LYS A 199 23.13 13.11 1.08
N PRO A 200 23.49 12.65 2.29
CA PRO A 200 23.33 11.24 2.64
C PRO A 200 21.90 10.73 2.49
N PHE A 201 21.75 9.52 1.91
CA PHE A 201 20.55 8.71 1.93
C PHE A 201 20.82 7.46 2.77
N ILE A 202 20.27 7.42 3.96
CA ILE A 202 20.45 6.30 4.89
C ILE A 202 19.16 5.48 4.90
N ALA A 203 19.25 4.26 4.40
CA ALA A 203 18.11 3.31 4.41
C ALA A 203 18.31 2.30 5.54
N VAL A 204 17.29 2.13 6.35
CA VAL A 204 17.29 1.23 7.50
C VAL A 204 16.05 0.34 7.41
N ASN A 205 16.26 -0.96 7.30
CA ASN A 205 15.18 -1.94 7.43
C ASN A 205 14.99 -2.29 8.91
N LEU A 206 13.88 -1.83 9.47
CA LEU A 206 13.59 -2.03 10.91
C LEU A 206 13.36 -3.50 11.25
N ALA A 207 12.81 -4.31 10.34
CA ALA A 207 12.63 -5.74 10.58
C ALA A 207 13.96 -6.52 10.73
N ALA A 208 15.08 -5.96 10.24
CA ALA A 208 16.41 -6.59 10.35
C ALA A 208 17.13 -6.25 11.65
N ILE A 209 16.62 -5.32 12.45
CA ILE A 209 17.26 -4.90 13.70
C ILE A 209 16.77 -5.78 14.86
N SER A 210 17.70 -6.34 15.64
CA SER A 210 17.35 -7.09 16.84
C SER A 210 16.62 -6.19 17.87
N PRO A 211 15.57 -6.68 18.55
CA PRO A 211 14.78 -5.87 19.51
C PRO A 211 15.62 -5.09 20.54
N ASN A 212 16.65 -5.71 21.06
CA ASN A 212 17.53 -5.11 22.09
C ASN A 212 18.47 -4.02 21.54
N LEU A 213 18.63 -3.93 20.21
CA LEU A 213 19.56 -2.99 19.57
C LEU A 213 18.85 -1.81 18.91
N PHE A 214 17.53 -1.84 18.77
CA PHE A 214 16.78 -0.79 18.07
C PHE A 214 17.18 0.62 18.54
N GLU A 215 17.16 0.82 19.84
CA GLU A 215 17.40 2.15 20.38
C GLU A 215 18.83 2.64 20.13
N SER A 216 19.82 1.78 20.35
CA SER A 216 21.23 2.11 20.12
C SER A 216 21.58 2.29 18.65
N GLU A 217 20.94 1.50 17.75
CA GLU A 217 21.14 1.66 16.30
C GLU A 217 20.50 2.94 15.76
N LEU A 218 19.27 3.25 16.19
CA LEU A 218 18.56 4.44 15.71
C LEU A 218 19.12 5.73 16.30
N PHE A 219 19.27 5.81 17.63
CA PHE A 219 19.59 7.05 18.36
C PHE A 219 21.05 7.18 18.78
N GLY A 220 21.81 6.06 18.75
CA GLY A 220 23.19 6.04 19.23
C GLY A 220 23.31 5.87 20.74
N CYS A 221 24.50 5.61 21.23
CA CYS A 221 24.79 5.45 22.64
C CYS A 221 26.18 6.00 22.99
N GLU A 222 26.35 6.41 24.25
CA GLU A 222 27.66 6.72 24.83
C GLU A 222 28.28 5.48 25.47
N LYS A 223 29.58 5.49 25.58
CA LYS A 223 30.33 4.46 26.26
C LYS A 223 29.82 4.29 27.71
N GLY A 224 29.51 3.03 28.07
CA GLY A 224 29.01 2.71 29.41
C GLY A 224 27.50 2.93 29.62
N ALA A 225 26.74 3.32 28.61
CA ALA A 225 25.31 3.57 28.70
C ALA A 225 24.48 2.31 29.06
N PHE A 226 24.99 1.12 28.71
CA PHE A 226 24.43 -0.19 29.07
C PHE A 226 25.52 -1.25 29.07
N THR A 227 25.21 -2.43 29.62
CA THR A 227 26.12 -3.59 29.63
C THR A 227 26.44 -4.05 28.20
N GLY A 228 27.63 -3.72 27.67
CA GLY A 228 28.05 -3.97 26.30
C GLY A 228 28.36 -2.71 25.47
N ALA A 229 28.07 -1.51 25.95
CA ALA A 229 28.44 -0.27 25.30
C ALA A 229 29.95 0.03 25.50
N ALA A 230 30.81 -0.63 24.69
CA ALA A 230 32.27 -0.52 24.81
C ALA A 230 32.83 0.82 24.30
N ALA A 231 32.13 1.51 23.40
CA ALA A 231 32.52 2.77 22.78
C ALA A 231 31.31 3.63 22.45
N ASP A 232 31.54 4.92 22.20
CA ASP A 232 30.53 5.81 21.63
C ASP A 232 30.11 5.33 20.26
N LYS A 233 28.79 5.30 19.99
CA LYS A 233 28.23 4.90 18.71
C LYS A 233 27.24 5.96 18.22
N LYS A 234 27.46 6.45 17.00
CA LYS A 234 26.48 7.30 16.30
C LYS A 234 25.31 6.43 15.80
N GLY A 235 24.10 6.92 15.99
CA GLY A 235 22.90 6.27 15.46
C GLY A 235 22.60 6.66 14.00
N TYR A 236 21.63 5.95 13.40
CA TYR A 236 21.21 6.23 12.01
C TYR A 236 20.66 7.65 11.83
N PHE A 237 20.00 8.22 12.83
CA PHE A 237 19.54 9.62 12.79
C PHE A 237 20.71 10.61 12.62
N GLU A 238 21.80 10.41 13.35
CA GLU A 238 22.99 11.25 13.19
C GLU A 238 23.68 11.03 11.86
N ALA A 239 23.73 9.78 11.38
CA ALA A 239 24.33 9.44 10.09
C ALA A 239 23.55 10.06 8.90
N ALA A 240 22.23 10.27 9.06
CA ALA A 240 21.38 10.87 8.05
C ALA A 240 21.30 12.41 8.12
N ASN A 241 22.06 13.04 9.04
CA ASN A 241 21.99 14.48 9.22
C ASN A 241 22.29 15.24 7.92
N GLU A 242 21.57 16.32 7.65
CA GLU A 242 21.50 17.11 6.41
C GLU A 242 20.91 16.35 5.21
N GLY A 243 20.64 15.06 5.33
CA GLY A 243 20.18 14.16 4.27
C GLY A 243 18.76 13.64 4.46
N THR A 244 18.57 12.40 4.08
CA THR A 244 17.28 11.67 4.17
C THR A 244 17.48 10.36 4.90
N LEU A 245 16.64 10.10 5.90
CA LEU A 245 16.51 8.81 6.57
C LEU A 245 15.30 8.08 6.02
N PHE A 246 15.51 6.90 5.46
CA PHE A 246 14.45 6.01 5.01
C PHE A 246 14.29 4.86 6.00
N LEU A 247 13.12 4.78 6.64
CA LEU A 247 12.75 3.76 7.60
C LEU A 247 11.84 2.73 6.92
N ASP A 248 12.43 1.63 6.46
CA ASP A 248 11.67 0.54 5.87
C ASP A 248 11.07 -0.35 6.94
N GLU A 249 9.86 -0.87 6.69
CA GLU A 249 9.02 -1.65 7.62
C GLU A 249 8.79 -0.92 8.95
N ILE A 250 8.31 0.34 8.88
CA ILE A 250 8.06 1.19 10.06
C ILE A 250 7.05 0.57 11.04
N GLY A 251 6.17 -0.31 10.56
CA GLY A 251 5.24 -1.08 11.39
C GLY A 251 5.90 -2.09 12.33
N GLU A 252 7.21 -2.36 12.18
CA GLU A 252 7.99 -3.22 13.08
C GLU A 252 8.61 -2.44 14.26
N LEU A 253 8.47 -1.09 14.28
CA LEU A 253 9.04 -0.28 15.36
C LEU A 253 8.35 -0.58 16.70
N PRO A 254 9.08 -1.01 17.73
CA PRO A 254 8.54 -1.27 19.05
C PRO A 254 7.79 -0.06 19.63
N LYS A 255 6.65 -0.32 20.30
CA LYS A 255 5.76 0.73 20.80
C LYS A 255 6.47 1.72 21.73
N GLU A 256 7.43 1.24 22.51
CA GLU A 256 8.24 2.05 23.45
C GLU A 256 9.09 3.09 22.70
N LEU A 257 9.51 2.79 21.48
CA LEU A 257 10.35 3.68 20.67
C LEU A 257 9.55 4.64 19.78
N GLN A 258 8.27 4.36 19.56
CA GLN A 258 7.41 5.21 18.74
C GLN A 258 7.29 6.63 19.30
N GLY A 259 7.25 6.77 20.64
CA GLY A 259 7.26 8.08 21.32
C GLY A 259 8.57 8.85 21.11
N LYS A 260 9.72 8.16 21.06
CA LYS A 260 11.02 8.78 20.77
C LYS A 260 11.11 9.23 19.31
N LEU A 261 10.65 8.40 18.39
CA LEU A 261 10.57 8.76 16.97
C LEU A 261 9.67 9.98 16.75
N LEU A 262 8.47 10.00 17.36
CA LEU A 262 7.57 11.14 17.27
C LEU A 262 8.24 12.43 17.75
N ARG A 263 8.91 12.37 18.90
CA ARG A 263 9.64 13.53 19.43
C ARG A 263 10.74 14.00 18.46
N THR A 264 11.48 13.07 17.87
CA THR A 264 12.51 13.40 16.87
C THR A 264 11.91 14.10 15.66
N ILE A 265 10.75 13.64 15.14
CA ILE A 265 10.09 14.26 14.00
C ILE A 265 9.51 15.65 14.34
N GLN A 266 9.07 15.84 15.58
CA GLN A 266 8.46 17.10 16.02
C GLN A 266 9.46 18.20 16.29
N TYR A 267 10.58 17.86 16.96
CA TYR A 267 11.56 18.84 17.45
C TYR A 267 12.87 18.86 16.69
N ASN A 268 13.05 17.94 15.74
CA ASN A 268 14.28 17.75 14.99
C ASN A 268 15.50 17.58 15.90
N GLU A 269 15.35 16.80 16.97
CA GLU A 269 16.40 16.50 17.94
C GLU A 269 16.34 15.05 18.41
N ILE A 270 17.48 14.51 18.76
CA ILE A 270 17.63 13.19 19.39
C ILE A 270 18.45 13.27 20.66
N TYR A 271 18.35 12.20 21.45
CA TYR A 271 19.18 11.97 22.62
C TYR A 271 19.86 10.61 22.49
N ARG A 272 21.19 10.56 22.63
CA ARG A 272 21.90 9.28 22.73
C ARG A 272 21.56 8.59 24.03
N ILE A 273 21.59 7.26 24.01
CA ILE A 273 21.46 6.48 25.25
C ILE A 273 22.61 6.87 26.17
N GLY A 274 22.29 7.21 27.41
CA GLY A 274 23.28 7.64 28.42
C GLY A 274 23.63 9.13 28.39
N ASN A 275 23.12 9.94 27.45
CA ASN A 275 23.40 11.36 27.36
C ASN A 275 22.10 12.20 27.38
N PRO A 276 21.94 13.12 28.37
CA PRO A 276 20.77 14.00 28.45
C PRO A 276 20.84 15.20 27.50
N LYS A 277 21.95 15.41 26.76
CA LYS A 277 22.11 16.55 25.85
C LYS A 277 21.45 16.27 24.51
N PRO A 278 20.53 17.14 24.03
CA PRO A 278 19.94 16.99 22.72
C PRO A 278 20.96 17.27 21.61
N ILE A 279 20.84 16.49 20.55
CA ILE A 279 21.56 16.70 19.28
C ILE A 279 20.54 17.17 18.26
N LYS A 280 20.68 18.38 17.75
CA LYS A 280 19.84 18.94 16.70
C LYS A 280 20.16 18.28 15.36
N LEU A 281 19.12 18.01 14.60
CA LEU A 281 19.19 17.36 13.30
C LEU A 281 18.48 18.21 12.24
N ASP A 282 19.00 18.16 11.03
CA ASP A 282 18.31 18.61 9.83
C ASP A 282 18.14 17.42 8.89
N ILE A 283 17.08 16.64 9.09
CA ILE A 283 16.84 15.42 8.32
C ILE A 283 15.45 15.42 7.70
N ARG A 284 15.34 14.79 6.53
CA ARG A 284 14.07 14.40 5.95
C ARG A 284 13.80 12.94 6.27
N ILE A 285 12.58 12.60 6.69
CA ILE A 285 12.20 11.23 7.00
C ILE A 285 11.23 10.72 5.95
N LEU A 286 11.57 9.57 5.36
CA LEU A 286 10.69 8.75 4.53
C LEU A 286 10.46 7.44 5.26
N SER A 287 9.26 6.87 5.17
CA SER A 287 8.94 5.60 5.81
C SER A 287 8.19 4.67 4.85
N ALA A 288 8.41 3.37 5.01
CA ALA A 288 7.68 2.38 4.25
C ALA A 288 7.12 1.28 5.15
N THR A 289 6.03 0.64 4.69
CA THR A 289 5.42 -0.48 5.39
C THR A 289 4.60 -1.36 4.46
N ASN A 290 4.52 -2.65 4.78
CA ASN A 290 3.57 -3.59 4.21
C ASN A 290 2.37 -3.84 5.13
N LYS A 291 2.38 -3.31 6.36
CA LYS A 291 1.30 -3.46 7.34
C LYS A 291 0.28 -2.34 7.21
N ASP A 292 -0.96 -2.66 7.55
CA ASP A 292 -1.98 -1.66 7.78
C ASP A 292 -1.73 -0.95 9.12
N LEU A 293 -1.14 0.25 9.04
CA LEU A 293 -0.85 1.04 10.24
C LEU A 293 -2.11 1.57 10.91
N MET A 294 -3.22 1.75 10.17
CA MET A 294 -4.49 2.19 10.78
C MET A 294 -5.08 1.07 11.64
N GLN A 295 -5.06 -0.17 11.13
CA GLN A 295 -5.44 -1.33 11.94
C GLN A 295 -4.52 -1.45 13.16
N ALA A 296 -3.20 -1.32 13.00
CA ALA A 296 -2.26 -1.34 14.11
C ALA A 296 -2.52 -0.23 15.16
N VAL A 297 -3.04 0.93 14.74
CA VAL A 297 -3.48 2.00 15.65
C VAL A 297 -4.72 1.56 16.45
N GLN A 298 -5.71 0.95 15.79
CA GLN A 298 -6.92 0.45 16.47
C GLN A 298 -6.58 -0.65 17.49
N GLU A 299 -5.63 -1.52 17.15
CA GLU A 299 -5.13 -2.59 18.03
C GLU A 299 -4.15 -2.09 19.10
N ASN A 300 -3.93 -0.77 19.23
CA ASN A 300 -2.96 -0.18 20.13
C ASN A 300 -1.51 -0.68 19.98
N GLN A 301 -1.15 -1.20 18.79
CA GLN A 301 0.22 -1.60 18.44
C GLN A 301 1.02 -0.42 17.89
N PHE A 302 0.35 0.54 17.24
CA PHE A 302 0.95 1.75 16.72
C PHE A 302 0.27 3.00 17.29
N ARG A 303 1.02 4.09 17.51
CA ARG A 303 0.48 5.33 18.05
C ARG A 303 -0.18 6.17 16.95
N ALA A 304 -1.38 6.65 17.20
CA ALA A 304 -2.12 7.50 16.27
C ALA A 304 -1.37 8.81 15.96
N ASP A 305 -0.77 9.44 16.96
CA ASP A 305 -0.04 10.70 16.81
C ASP A 305 1.20 10.54 15.90
N LEU A 306 1.91 9.43 16.00
CA LEU A 306 3.03 9.09 15.13
C LEU A 306 2.55 8.81 13.70
N TYR A 307 1.47 8.04 13.54
CA TYR A 307 0.89 7.76 12.23
C TYR A 307 0.58 9.04 11.47
N TYR A 308 -0.16 9.99 12.06
CA TYR A 308 -0.48 11.25 11.40
C TYR A 308 0.74 12.12 11.11
N ARG A 309 1.80 11.98 11.88
CA ARG A 309 3.04 12.73 11.62
C ARG A 309 3.86 12.13 10.49
N LEU A 310 3.85 10.81 10.31
CA LEU A 310 4.51 10.11 9.20
C LEU A 310 3.71 10.24 7.91
N ASN A 311 2.39 10.25 7.98
CA ASN A 311 1.46 10.24 6.84
C ASN A 311 1.09 11.67 6.37
N ARG A 312 2.07 12.56 6.21
CA ARG A 312 1.84 13.88 5.61
C ARG A 312 1.79 13.81 4.09
N GLY A 313 2.63 12.98 3.50
CA GLY A 313 2.54 12.52 2.12
C GLY A 313 2.30 11.02 2.12
N PHE A 314 1.40 10.55 1.26
CA PHE A 314 1.07 9.13 1.14
C PHE A 314 1.25 8.65 -0.29
N ILE A 315 1.96 7.52 -0.44
CA ILE A 315 2.13 6.83 -1.72
C ILE A 315 1.81 5.35 -1.50
N PHE A 316 0.82 4.85 -2.23
CA PHE A 316 0.50 3.41 -2.24
C PHE A 316 1.04 2.76 -3.51
N LEU A 317 1.88 1.73 -3.35
CA LEU A 317 2.36 0.93 -4.47
C LEU A 317 1.44 -0.28 -4.68
N PRO A 318 0.82 -0.40 -5.85
CA PRO A 318 -0.02 -1.53 -6.16
C PRO A 318 0.80 -2.83 -6.25
N PRO A 319 0.22 -3.98 -5.95
CA PRO A 319 0.84 -5.27 -6.20
C PRO A 319 1.06 -5.50 -7.70
N LEU A 320 1.98 -6.41 -8.04
CA LEU A 320 2.41 -6.61 -9.44
C LEU A 320 1.26 -7.07 -10.35
N ASN A 321 0.33 -7.86 -9.85
CA ASN A 321 -0.84 -8.33 -10.60
C ASN A 321 -1.82 -7.20 -10.99
N GLU A 322 -1.76 -6.04 -10.35
CA GLU A 322 -2.56 -4.85 -10.66
C GLU A 322 -1.85 -3.89 -11.65
N ARG A 323 -0.61 -4.20 -12.06
CA ARG A 323 0.19 -3.34 -12.95
C ARG A 323 0.06 -3.68 -14.44
N GLY A 324 -0.94 -4.46 -14.83
CA GLY A 324 -1.20 -4.80 -16.23
C GLY A 324 -0.07 -5.61 -16.89
N ASP A 325 0.53 -5.08 -17.96
CA ASP A 325 1.57 -5.79 -18.72
C ASP A 325 2.98 -5.73 -18.11
N ASP A 326 3.16 -5.09 -16.94
CA ASP A 326 4.47 -4.99 -16.29
C ASP A 326 5.10 -6.36 -15.99
N VAL A 327 4.28 -7.41 -15.75
CA VAL A 327 4.79 -8.78 -15.55
C VAL A 327 5.66 -9.24 -16.72
N ALA A 328 5.18 -9.06 -17.95
CA ALA A 328 5.91 -9.49 -19.15
C ALA A 328 7.14 -8.60 -19.41
N LEU A 329 7.00 -7.29 -19.18
CA LEU A 329 8.08 -6.32 -19.34
C LEU A 329 9.22 -6.58 -18.36
N LEU A 330 8.90 -6.77 -17.08
CA LEU A 330 9.86 -7.08 -16.02
C LEU A 330 10.50 -8.46 -16.22
N ALA A 331 9.72 -9.46 -16.64
CA ALA A 331 10.25 -10.79 -16.96
C ALA A 331 11.34 -10.71 -18.04
N LYS A 332 11.11 -9.93 -19.11
CA LYS A 332 12.11 -9.69 -20.15
C LYS A 332 13.35 -9.01 -19.61
N HIS A 333 13.18 -7.96 -18.80
CA HIS A 333 14.30 -7.26 -18.16
C HIS A 333 15.14 -8.21 -17.28
N PHE A 334 14.50 -9.03 -16.44
CA PHE A 334 15.22 -9.99 -15.60
C PHE A 334 15.88 -11.10 -16.40
N LEU A 335 15.29 -11.50 -17.55
CA LEU A 335 15.94 -12.40 -18.50
C LEU A 335 17.24 -11.82 -19.02
N ASP A 336 17.21 -10.57 -19.50
CA ASP A 336 18.39 -9.88 -20.04
C ASP A 336 19.48 -9.73 -18.95
N ARG A 337 19.07 -9.41 -17.73
CA ARG A 337 19.98 -9.33 -16.56
C ARG A 337 20.55 -10.71 -16.21
N GLY A 338 19.73 -11.75 -16.21
CA GLY A 338 20.16 -13.13 -16.00
C GLY A 338 21.13 -13.63 -17.08
N ASN A 339 20.86 -13.31 -18.34
CA ASN A 339 21.75 -13.61 -19.46
C ASN A 339 23.14 -13.00 -19.24
N LYS A 340 23.21 -11.73 -18.83
CA LYS A 340 24.48 -11.06 -18.49
C LYS A 340 25.20 -11.74 -17.32
N THR A 341 24.46 -12.06 -16.25
CA THR A 341 25.02 -12.65 -15.02
C THR A 341 25.58 -14.04 -15.27
N TYR A 342 24.84 -14.89 -16.00
CA TYR A 342 25.22 -16.29 -16.26
C TYR A 342 25.93 -16.49 -17.60
N LYS A 343 26.24 -15.42 -18.34
CA LYS A 343 26.88 -15.45 -19.67
C LYS A 343 26.15 -16.37 -20.64
N LYS A 344 24.81 -16.25 -20.68
CA LYS A 344 23.92 -17.00 -21.57
C LYS A 344 23.31 -16.08 -22.61
N ASN A 345 22.72 -16.66 -23.67
CA ASN A 345 22.05 -15.90 -24.76
C ASN A 345 20.65 -16.49 -25.00
N ILE A 346 19.87 -16.63 -23.92
CA ILE A 346 18.50 -17.12 -23.99
C ILE A 346 17.65 -16.07 -24.69
N THR A 347 16.93 -16.46 -25.74
CA THR A 347 16.26 -15.53 -26.67
C THR A 347 14.92 -15.01 -26.15
N GLY A 348 14.30 -15.70 -25.16
CA GLY A 348 12.99 -15.29 -24.63
C GLY A 348 12.28 -16.37 -23.85
N PHE A 349 10.97 -16.26 -23.81
CA PHE A 349 10.05 -17.22 -23.20
C PHE A 349 9.09 -17.76 -24.24
N SER A 350 8.63 -19.00 -24.08
CA SER A 350 7.51 -19.52 -24.86
C SER A 350 6.19 -18.82 -24.48
N ASP A 351 5.22 -18.85 -25.39
CA ASP A 351 3.88 -18.30 -25.12
C ASP A 351 3.18 -18.96 -23.94
N SER A 352 3.45 -20.24 -23.69
CA SER A 352 2.93 -20.96 -22.51
C SER A 352 3.45 -20.39 -21.22
N VAL A 353 4.74 -20.07 -21.15
CA VAL A 353 5.37 -19.44 -19.97
C VAL A 353 4.82 -18.04 -19.73
N ILE A 354 4.70 -17.21 -20.79
CA ILE A 354 4.13 -15.87 -20.63
C ILE A 354 2.68 -15.92 -20.13
N ARG A 355 1.86 -16.85 -20.65
CA ARG A 355 0.49 -17.04 -20.14
C ARG A 355 0.47 -17.49 -18.68
N SER A 356 1.37 -18.37 -18.28
CA SER A 356 1.49 -18.83 -16.90
C SER A 356 1.92 -17.71 -15.95
N LEU A 357 2.89 -16.89 -16.36
CA LEU A 357 3.31 -15.70 -15.59
C LEU A 357 2.17 -14.70 -15.42
N LYS A 358 1.40 -14.41 -16.49
CA LYS A 358 0.26 -13.47 -16.42
C LYS A 358 -0.89 -13.96 -15.52
N LYS A 359 -1.03 -15.28 -15.31
CA LYS A 359 -2.07 -15.87 -14.43
C LYS A 359 -1.64 -15.98 -12.97
N TYR A 360 -0.35 -15.93 -12.69
CA TYR A 360 0.18 -16.09 -11.35
C TYR A 360 0.04 -14.80 -10.53
N SER A 361 -0.34 -14.90 -9.27
CA SER A 361 -0.67 -13.75 -8.41
C SER A 361 0.53 -12.99 -7.84
N PHE A 362 1.73 -13.59 -7.86
CA PHE A 362 2.97 -13.04 -7.32
C PHE A 362 2.84 -12.50 -5.88
N PRO A 363 2.62 -13.33 -4.87
CA PRO A 363 2.55 -12.87 -3.46
C PRO A 363 3.82 -12.16 -2.98
N GLY A 364 4.98 -12.43 -3.59
CA GLY A 364 6.24 -11.72 -3.37
C GLY A 364 6.53 -10.63 -4.40
N ASN A 365 5.54 -10.28 -5.23
CA ASN A 365 5.58 -9.20 -6.23
C ASN A 365 6.81 -9.24 -7.16
N VAL A 366 7.43 -8.09 -7.41
CA VAL A 366 8.58 -7.96 -8.32
C VAL A 366 9.78 -8.77 -7.83
N ARG A 367 10.01 -8.85 -6.51
CA ARG A 367 11.12 -9.65 -5.94
C ARG A 367 10.94 -11.14 -6.21
N GLU A 368 9.72 -11.64 -6.14
CA GLU A 368 9.42 -13.05 -6.47
C GLU A 368 9.57 -13.30 -7.96
N LEU A 369 9.03 -12.44 -8.82
CA LEU A 369 9.21 -12.54 -10.27
C LEU A 369 10.69 -12.56 -10.65
N GLU A 370 11.50 -11.65 -10.09
CA GLU A 370 12.95 -11.64 -10.30
C GLU A 370 13.59 -12.98 -9.96
N ASN A 371 13.31 -13.51 -8.77
CA ASN A 371 13.86 -14.80 -8.33
C ASN A 371 13.46 -15.94 -9.25
N ILE A 372 12.20 -15.99 -9.66
CA ILE A 372 11.68 -17.02 -10.57
C ILE A 372 12.42 -16.97 -11.92
N ILE A 373 12.53 -15.78 -12.51
CA ILE A 373 13.18 -15.62 -13.82
C ILE A 373 14.68 -15.91 -13.74
N ILE A 374 15.38 -15.37 -12.75
CA ILE A 374 16.81 -15.60 -12.56
C ILE A 374 17.11 -17.11 -12.35
N ASN A 375 16.27 -17.80 -11.57
CA ASN A 375 16.40 -19.26 -11.38
C ASN A 375 16.14 -20.03 -12.70
N ALA A 376 15.12 -19.62 -13.48
CA ALA A 376 14.85 -20.24 -14.77
C ALA A 376 16.03 -20.06 -15.75
N VAL A 377 16.63 -18.86 -15.79
CA VAL A 377 17.83 -18.59 -16.57
C VAL A 377 19.01 -19.46 -16.08
N ALA A 378 19.22 -19.56 -14.76
CA ALA A 378 20.32 -20.36 -14.20
C ALA A 378 20.19 -21.84 -14.58
N LYS A 379 18.98 -22.41 -14.50
CA LYS A 379 18.70 -23.83 -14.80
C LYS A 379 18.72 -24.15 -16.30
N ASN A 380 18.41 -23.21 -17.18
CA ASN A 380 18.36 -23.46 -18.61
C ASN A 380 19.75 -23.79 -19.15
N LYS A 381 19.90 -24.98 -19.74
CA LYS A 381 21.17 -25.49 -20.25
C LYS A 381 21.47 -25.05 -21.70
N VAL A 382 20.48 -24.59 -22.41
CA VAL A 382 20.54 -24.25 -23.83
C VAL A 382 20.20 -22.77 -23.99
N ASN A 383 20.66 -22.12 -25.06
CA ASN A 383 20.32 -20.72 -25.36
C ASN A 383 18.94 -20.53 -26.00
N ASP A 384 18.14 -21.60 -26.06
CA ASP A 384 16.77 -21.59 -26.59
C ASP A 384 15.79 -20.87 -25.64
N PRO A 385 14.62 -20.48 -26.11
CA PRO A 385 13.60 -19.89 -25.28
C PRO A 385 13.25 -20.78 -24.06
N ILE A 386 12.97 -20.16 -22.93
CA ILE A 386 12.51 -20.87 -21.73
C ILE A 386 11.11 -21.42 -22.00
N THR A 387 10.95 -22.73 -22.01
CA THR A 387 9.68 -23.44 -22.30
C THR A 387 8.94 -23.85 -21.03
N GLU A 388 9.65 -23.95 -19.90
CA GLU A 388 9.10 -24.32 -18.61
C GLU A 388 9.63 -23.39 -17.52
N ILE A 389 8.78 -23.06 -16.56
CA ILE A 389 9.12 -22.22 -15.42
C ILE A 389 8.52 -22.81 -14.14
N ASP A 390 9.34 -22.89 -13.10
CA ASP A 390 8.92 -23.38 -11.80
C ASP A 390 8.20 -22.25 -11.04
N LEU A 391 6.88 -22.18 -11.16
CA LEU A 391 6.07 -21.29 -10.32
C LEU A 391 5.84 -21.97 -8.97
N PRO A 392 6.11 -21.29 -7.84
CA PRO A 392 5.74 -21.79 -6.53
C PRO A 392 4.23 -22.10 -6.53
N LYS A 393 3.86 -23.26 -6.01
CA LYS A 393 2.44 -23.56 -5.81
C LYS A 393 1.94 -22.51 -4.83
N SER A 394 1.11 -21.57 -5.31
CA SER A 394 0.52 -20.55 -4.42
C SER A 394 -0.20 -21.27 -3.29
N ALA A 395 0.02 -20.84 -2.07
CA ALA A 395 -0.75 -21.33 -0.92
C ALA A 395 -2.27 -21.15 -1.15
N ASN A 396 -2.63 -20.11 -1.91
CA ASN A 396 -4.02 -19.82 -2.33
C ASN A 396 -4.51 -20.66 -3.53
N GLY A 397 -3.61 -21.20 -4.37
CA GLY A 397 -4.02 -22.01 -5.53
C GLY A 397 -4.54 -23.40 -5.16
N LYS A 398 -4.13 -23.94 -3.99
CA LYS A 398 -4.77 -25.14 -3.46
C LYS A 398 -6.15 -24.88 -2.88
N ASP A 399 -6.38 -23.66 -2.35
CA ASP A 399 -7.65 -23.32 -1.74
C ASP A 399 -8.69 -22.89 -2.79
N ALA A 400 -8.32 -22.19 -3.85
CA ALA A 400 -9.28 -21.78 -4.88
C ALA A 400 -9.77 -22.95 -5.72
N ASP A 401 -8.87 -23.82 -6.23
CA ASP A 401 -9.29 -25.05 -6.92
C ASP A 401 -9.98 -26.05 -5.98
N TYR A 402 -9.61 -26.05 -4.68
CA TYR A 402 -10.24 -26.89 -3.66
C TYR A 402 -11.60 -26.34 -3.24
N ILE A 403 -11.73 -25.01 -3.10
CA ILE A 403 -12.99 -24.33 -2.76
C ILE A 403 -13.97 -24.44 -3.92
N ASP A 404 -13.58 -24.22 -5.18
CA ASP A 404 -14.45 -24.38 -6.34
C ASP A 404 -14.88 -25.83 -6.52
N LYS A 405 -13.97 -26.79 -6.36
CA LYS A 405 -14.30 -28.21 -6.39
C LYS A 405 -15.19 -28.63 -5.22
N PHE A 406 -14.94 -28.07 -4.02
CA PHE A 406 -15.72 -28.32 -2.81
C PHE A 406 -17.13 -27.72 -2.90
N MET A 407 -17.29 -26.54 -3.50
CA MET A 407 -18.58 -25.89 -3.71
C MET A 407 -19.48 -26.62 -4.73
N LEU A 408 -18.89 -27.39 -5.63
CA LEU A 408 -19.63 -28.16 -6.65
C LEU A 408 -19.86 -29.63 -6.25
N MET A 409 -19.36 -30.05 -5.07
CA MET A 409 -19.55 -31.42 -4.55
C MET A 409 -20.92 -31.57 -3.87
N SER A 410 -21.51 -32.76 -3.99
CA SER A 410 -22.69 -33.11 -3.23
C SER A 410 -22.41 -33.22 -1.71
N MET A 411 -23.40 -33.05 -0.86
CA MET A 411 -23.26 -33.18 0.60
C MET A 411 -22.68 -34.55 1.01
N ASP A 412 -23.01 -35.61 0.27
CA ASP A 412 -22.50 -36.96 0.54
C ASP A 412 -21.02 -37.10 0.18
N GLU A 413 -20.56 -36.52 -0.94
CA GLU A 413 -19.14 -36.48 -1.33
C GLU A 413 -18.31 -35.67 -0.34
N VAL A 414 -18.79 -34.49 0.10
CA VAL A 414 -18.13 -33.66 1.12
C VAL A 414 -18.02 -34.43 2.44
N SER A 415 -19.12 -35.10 2.86
CA SER A 415 -19.14 -35.91 4.07
C SER A 415 -18.14 -37.07 4.00
N ALA A 416 -18.09 -37.77 2.87
CA ALA A 416 -17.18 -38.89 2.68
C ALA A 416 -15.69 -38.44 2.72
N MET A 417 -15.39 -37.31 2.09
CA MET A 417 -14.04 -36.72 2.09
C MET A 417 -13.63 -36.25 3.50
N HIS A 418 -14.54 -35.61 4.23
CA HIS A 418 -14.28 -35.18 5.60
C HIS A 418 -14.05 -36.36 6.55
N ILE A 419 -14.86 -37.41 6.44
CA ILE A 419 -14.65 -38.65 7.18
C ILE A 419 -13.29 -39.27 6.90
N LYS A 420 -12.89 -39.35 5.62
CA LYS A 420 -11.59 -39.87 5.23
C LYS A 420 -10.43 -39.06 5.83
N HIS A 421 -10.50 -37.75 5.76
CA HIS A 421 -9.46 -36.86 6.30
C HIS A 421 -9.31 -37.00 7.83
N VAL A 422 -10.43 -37.05 8.55
CA VAL A 422 -10.42 -37.23 10.02
C VAL A 422 -9.89 -38.61 10.41
N LEU A 423 -10.19 -39.65 9.63
CA LEU A 423 -9.62 -40.99 9.86
C LEU A 423 -8.11 -41.04 9.60
N GLU A 424 -7.61 -40.38 8.58
CA GLU A 424 -6.18 -40.23 8.33
C GLU A 424 -5.49 -39.50 9.48
N TYR A 425 -6.07 -38.36 9.93
CA TYR A 425 -5.57 -37.59 11.06
C TYR A 425 -5.52 -38.40 12.37
N THR A 426 -6.57 -39.20 12.64
CA THR A 426 -6.66 -40.05 13.82
C THR A 426 -5.96 -41.41 13.64
N LYS A 427 -5.22 -41.64 12.54
CA LYS A 427 -4.52 -42.89 12.20
C LYS A 427 -5.45 -44.11 12.29
N GLY A 428 -6.72 -43.96 11.86
CA GLY A 428 -7.70 -45.03 11.88
C GLY A 428 -8.41 -45.25 13.22
N ASN A 429 -8.21 -44.41 14.23
CA ASN A 429 -8.86 -44.52 15.52
C ASN A 429 -10.34 -44.11 15.43
N ILE A 430 -11.24 -45.08 15.28
CA ILE A 430 -12.68 -44.85 15.07
C ILE A 430 -13.36 -44.11 16.23
N PRO A 431 -13.13 -44.45 17.53
CA PRO A 431 -13.68 -43.69 18.64
C PRO A 431 -13.32 -42.22 18.61
N GLN A 432 -12.04 -41.90 18.37
CA GLN A 432 -11.55 -40.54 18.31
C GLN A 432 -12.05 -39.80 17.06
N ALA A 433 -12.12 -40.47 15.92
CA ALA A 433 -12.69 -39.91 14.71
C ALA A 433 -14.19 -39.60 14.86
N ALA A 434 -14.98 -40.47 15.51
CA ALA A 434 -16.39 -40.26 15.79
C ALA A 434 -16.63 -39.04 16.67
N LEU A 435 -15.74 -38.82 17.68
CA LEU A 435 -15.79 -37.66 18.56
C LEU A 435 -15.54 -36.36 17.79
N ILE A 436 -14.53 -36.33 16.93
CA ILE A 436 -14.18 -35.15 16.10
C ILE A 436 -15.30 -34.86 15.09
N LEU A 437 -15.86 -35.87 14.49
CA LEU A 437 -16.96 -35.75 13.50
C LEU A 437 -18.33 -35.45 14.13
N GLY A 438 -18.46 -35.49 15.45
CA GLY A 438 -19.73 -35.27 16.16
C GLY A 438 -20.77 -36.35 15.87
N VAL A 439 -20.39 -37.58 15.53
CA VAL A 439 -21.25 -38.69 15.19
C VAL A 439 -21.00 -39.91 16.10
N SER A 440 -22.00 -40.83 16.20
CA SER A 440 -21.74 -42.09 16.93
C SER A 440 -20.80 -42.99 16.14
N GLU A 441 -19.99 -43.83 16.86
CA GLU A 441 -19.13 -44.83 16.21
C GLU A 441 -19.93 -45.76 15.27
N ARG A 442 -21.16 -46.09 15.65
CA ARG A 442 -22.07 -46.92 14.84
C ARG A 442 -22.41 -46.23 13.51
N THR A 443 -22.63 -44.90 13.55
CA THR A 443 -22.93 -44.09 12.36
C THR A 443 -21.69 -44.01 11.47
N LEU A 444 -20.52 -43.81 12.05
CA LEU A 444 -19.24 -43.76 11.30
C LEU A 444 -18.94 -45.09 10.64
N ARG A 445 -19.08 -46.22 11.36
CA ARG A 445 -18.88 -47.57 10.82
C ARG A 445 -19.86 -47.89 9.68
N ARG A 446 -21.12 -47.44 9.77
CA ARG A 446 -22.13 -47.62 8.71
C ARG A 446 -21.73 -46.87 7.43
N ARG A 447 -21.24 -45.64 7.55
CA ARG A 447 -20.77 -44.82 6.39
C ARG A 447 -19.46 -45.31 5.76
N LEU A 448 -18.69 -46.09 6.49
CA LEU A 448 -17.46 -46.72 6.00
C LEU A 448 -17.66 -48.05 5.31
N LYS A 449 -18.85 -48.67 5.42
CA LYS A 449 -19.19 -49.88 4.66
C LYS A 449 -19.48 -49.48 3.21
N PRO A 450 -18.84 -50.10 2.21
CA PRO A 450 -19.24 -49.91 0.83
C PRO A 450 -20.71 -50.39 0.70
N GLU A 451 -21.56 -49.59 0.01
CA GLU A 451 -22.85 -50.05 -0.43
C GLU A 451 -22.64 -51.24 -1.37
N THR A 452 -22.86 -52.43 -0.86
CA THR A 452 -23.02 -53.62 -1.69
C THR A 452 -24.35 -53.51 -2.40
N ASN A 453 -24.34 -53.14 -3.67
CA ASN A 453 -25.42 -53.42 -4.61
C ASN A 453 -25.49 -54.92 -4.86
#